data_3e5b5d5bc390863d541395e781005ae8
#
_entry.id   3e5b5d5bc390863d541395e781005ae8
#
_cell.length_a   1.000
_cell.length_b   1.000
_cell.length_c   1.000
_cell.angle_alpha   90.00
_cell.angle_beta   90.00
_cell.angle_gamma   90.00
#
_symmetry.space_group_name_H-M   'P 1'
#
loop_
_entity.id
_entity.type
_entity.pdbx_description
1 polymer ?
#
loop_
_entity_poly.entity_id
_entity_poly.type
_entity_poly.pdbx_seq_one_letter_code
_entity_poly.pdbx_strand_id
1 'polypeptide(L)'
;MNVPTTWSRDVWRRAAAPAIPSVQEVDGHMTSAATAHHADYVGIDRWVVDFLPGRQLTREQARAAMRIAIAPERLEVGRWADQLGLTAAEARGFAELPVVA
;
A
#
# COMPACT_ATOMS: atom_id res chain seq x y z
N MET A 1 -19.96 -25.20 25.41
CA MET A 1 -19.53 -24.92 25.07
C MET A 1 -19.13 -24.46 24.54
N ASN A 2 -19.10 -24.40 24.37
CA ASN A 2 -18.58 -24.04 23.94
C ASN A 2 -18.42 -23.40 23.23
N VAL A 3 -18.73 -23.63 22.90
CA VAL A 3 -18.44 -22.97 22.36
C VAL A 3 -18.01 -21.93 22.32
N PRO A 4 -18.31 -21.61 22.59
CA PRO A 4 -17.68 -20.32 22.62
C PRO A 4 -16.27 -20.32 22.21
N THR A 5 -15.67 -21.38 22.39
CA THR A 5 -14.34 -21.58 21.90
C THR A 5 -14.26 -21.37 20.40
N THR A 6 -15.38 -21.42 19.72
CA THR A 6 -15.39 -21.24 18.26
C THR A 6 -14.95 -19.85 17.85
N TRP A 7 -15.49 -18.84 18.50
CA TRP A 7 -15.11 -17.50 18.12
C TRP A 7 -13.67 -17.20 18.51
N SER A 8 -13.18 -17.86 19.53
CA SER A 8 -11.78 -17.71 19.90
C SER A 8 -10.86 -18.16 18.78
N ARG A 9 -11.25 -19.23 18.13
CA ARG A 9 -10.46 -19.70 17.00
C ARG A 9 -10.41 -18.70 15.86
N ASP A 10 -11.50 -17.99 15.64
CA ASP A 10 -11.53 -16.96 14.62
C ASP A 10 -10.55 -15.85 14.95
N VAL A 11 -10.51 -15.45 16.19
CA VAL A 11 -9.56 -14.43 16.62
C VAL A 11 -8.13 -14.92 16.41
N TRP A 12 -7.88 -16.15 16.71
CA TRP A 12 -6.55 -16.72 16.54
C TRP A 12 -6.12 -16.75 15.09
N ARG A 13 -7.05 -17.11 14.21
CA ARG A 13 -6.72 -17.14 12.80
C ARG A 13 -6.28 -15.78 12.32
N ARG A 14 -6.98 -14.75 12.73
CA ARG A 14 -6.60 -13.40 12.33
C ARG A 14 -5.24 -13.01 12.89
N ALA A 15 -4.98 -13.38 14.12
CA ALA A 15 -3.71 -13.07 14.74
C ALA A 15 -2.56 -13.85 14.12
N ALA A 16 -2.83 -15.09 13.72
CA ALA A 16 -1.80 -15.94 13.16
C ALA A 16 -1.55 -15.66 11.68
N ALA A 17 -2.57 -15.20 10.97
CA ALA A 17 -2.42 -14.94 9.54
C ALA A 17 -1.64 -13.63 9.33
N PRO A 18 -0.52 -13.69 8.61
CA PRO A 18 0.19 -12.46 8.29
C PRO A 18 -0.67 -11.63 7.35
N ALA A 19 -1.28 -10.62 7.88
CA ALA A 19 -2.10 -9.72 7.08
C ALA A 19 -1.20 -8.69 6.43
N ILE A 20 -1.47 -8.39 5.16
CA ILE A 20 -0.83 -7.27 4.50
C ILE A 20 -1.51 -6.02 5.06
N PRO A 21 -0.75 -5.10 5.64
CA PRO A 21 -1.34 -3.87 6.15
C PRO A 21 -2.09 -3.14 5.05
N SER A 22 -3.17 -2.51 5.41
CA SER A 22 -3.98 -1.80 4.43
C SER A 22 -3.49 -0.37 4.24
N VAL A 23 -3.81 0.17 3.08
CA VAL A 23 -3.63 1.58 2.78
C VAL A 23 -4.88 2.30 3.27
N GLN A 24 -4.69 3.34 4.04
CA GLN A 24 -5.77 4.16 4.55
C GLN A 24 -5.82 5.47 3.80
N GLU A 25 -7.01 5.91 3.49
CA GLU A 25 -7.20 7.19 2.79
C GLU A 25 -8.08 8.07 3.66
N VAL A 26 -7.53 9.18 4.13
CA VAL A 26 -8.24 10.13 4.99
C VAL A 26 -7.89 11.54 4.55
N ASP A 27 -8.91 12.33 4.24
CA ASP A 27 -8.76 13.76 3.92
C ASP A 27 -7.71 14.03 2.84
N GLY A 28 -7.72 13.25 1.78
CA GLY A 28 -6.79 13.47 0.67
C GLY A 28 -5.39 12.95 0.92
N HIS A 29 -5.21 12.07 1.89
CA HIS A 29 -3.92 11.45 2.20
C HIS A 29 -4.07 9.94 2.23
N MET A 30 -3.15 9.25 1.56
CA MET A 30 -3.05 7.80 1.67
C MET A 30 -1.83 7.48 2.50
N THR A 31 -2.01 6.69 3.54
CA THR A 31 -0.94 6.31 4.46
C THR A 31 -1.09 4.86 4.86
N SER A 32 -0.06 4.31 5.47
CA SER A 32 -0.11 2.98 6.05
C SER A 32 0.87 2.91 7.21
N ALA A 33 0.51 2.11 8.22
CA ALA A 33 1.39 1.88 9.35
C ALA A 33 2.66 1.11 8.94
N ALA A 34 2.65 0.47 7.79
CA ALA A 34 3.76 -0.37 7.35
C ALA A 34 4.84 0.40 6.58
N THR A 35 4.61 1.66 6.26
CA THR A 35 5.58 2.44 5.51
C THR A 35 5.46 3.91 5.88
N ALA A 36 6.56 4.63 5.73
CA ALA A 36 6.54 6.08 5.87
C ALA A 36 6.17 6.78 4.56
N HIS A 37 6.12 6.04 3.45
CA HIS A 37 5.69 6.61 2.18
C HIS A 37 4.22 7.01 2.25
N HIS A 38 3.87 8.02 1.48
CA HIS A 38 2.51 8.54 1.48
C HIS A 38 2.15 9.10 0.12
N ALA A 39 0.85 9.24 -0.11
CA ALA A 39 0.31 9.87 -1.30
C ALA A 39 -0.60 11.00 -0.87
N ASP A 40 -0.62 12.07 -1.65
CA ASP A 40 -1.42 13.25 -1.34
C ASP A 40 -2.26 13.66 -2.54
N TYR A 41 -3.50 14.02 -2.28
CA TYR A 41 -4.38 14.58 -3.28
C TYR A 41 -3.99 16.01 -3.57
N VAL A 42 -3.80 16.34 -4.85
CA VAL A 42 -3.38 17.68 -5.25
C VAL A 42 -4.42 18.40 -6.11
N GLY A 43 -5.62 17.86 -6.19
CA GLY A 43 -6.74 18.51 -6.90
C GLY A 43 -6.99 17.90 -8.27
N ILE A 44 -8.23 18.01 -8.74
CA ILE A 44 -8.67 17.60 -10.08
C ILE A 44 -8.31 16.13 -10.34
N ASP A 45 -8.69 15.27 -9.40
CA ASP A 45 -8.46 13.82 -9.49
C ASP A 45 -7.00 13.44 -9.68
N ARG A 46 -6.08 14.26 -9.18
CA ARG A 46 -4.65 14.02 -9.28
C ARG A 46 -4.06 13.76 -7.91
N TRP A 47 -3.16 12.81 -7.88
CA TRP A 47 -2.44 12.42 -6.67
C TRP A 47 -0.95 12.41 -6.94
N VAL A 48 -0.17 12.67 -5.92
CA VAL A 48 1.29 12.52 -5.98
C VAL A 48 1.72 11.58 -4.89
N VAL A 49 2.74 10.79 -5.18
CA VAL A 49 3.32 9.83 -4.23
C VAL A 49 4.76 10.23 -4.00
N ASP A 50 5.20 10.22 -2.75
CA ASP A 50 6.51 10.74 -2.39
C ASP A 50 7.67 10.05 -3.09
N PHE A 51 7.57 8.74 -3.37
CA PHE A 51 8.67 8.05 -4.04
C PHE A 51 8.55 8.04 -5.57
N LEU A 52 7.54 8.71 -6.12
CA LEU A 52 7.39 8.90 -7.57
C LEU A 52 7.22 10.40 -7.85
N PRO A 53 8.26 11.18 -7.54
CA PRO A 53 8.14 12.64 -7.67
C PRO A 53 7.95 13.05 -9.12
N GLY A 54 7.17 14.11 -9.32
CA GLY A 54 6.93 14.62 -10.64
C GLY A 54 5.86 13.91 -11.44
N ARG A 55 5.28 12.83 -10.91
CA ARG A 55 4.22 12.12 -11.58
C ARG A 55 2.87 12.44 -10.96
N GLN A 56 1.92 12.79 -11.80
CA GLN A 56 0.54 12.97 -11.37
C GLN A 56 -0.22 11.70 -11.66
N LEU A 57 -0.82 11.13 -10.64
CA LEU A 57 -1.43 9.82 -10.70
C LEU A 57 -2.94 9.92 -10.48
N THR A 58 -3.67 8.94 -10.97
CA THR A 58 -5.06 8.79 -10.57
C THR A 58 -5.10 8.22 -9.16
N ARG A 59 -6.28 8.22 -8.55
CA ARG A 59 -6.46 7.65 -7.22
C ARG A 59 -6.06 6.17 -7.21
N GLU A 60 -6.49 5.41 -8.23
CA GLU A 60 -6.14 4.00 -8.35
C GLU A 60 -4.64 3.78 -8.49
N GLN A 61 -3.99 4.63 -9.27
CA GLN A 61 -2.54 4.53 -9.44
C GLN A 61 -1.81 4.85 -8.13
N ALA A 62 -2.27 5.88 -7.42
CA ALA A 62 -1.68 6.23 -6.13
C ALA A 62 -1.85 5.09 -5.13
N ARG A 63 -3.02 4.47 -5.11
CA ARG A 63 -3.27 3.34 -4.23
C ARG A 63 -2.39 2.15 -4.60
N ALA A 64 -2.22 1.91 -5.91
CA ALA A 64 -1.32 0.85 -6.37
C ALA A 64 0.11 1.10 -5.91
N ALA A 65 0.58 2.34 -6.01
CA ALA A 65 1.90 2.71 -5.55
C ALA A 65 2.06 2.45 -4.05
N MET A 66 1.08 2.86 -3.26
CA MET A 66 1.11 2.63 -1.82
C MET A 66 1.11 1.13 -1.48
N ARG A 67 0.34 0.34 -2.22
CA ARG A 67 0.33 -1.11 -2.00
C ARG A 67 1.68 -1.74 -2.30
N ILE A 68 2.38 -1.26 -3.31
CA ILE A 68 3.73 -1.72 -3.59
C ILE A 68 4.66 -1.38 -2.43
N ALA A 69 4.53 -0.18 -1.88
CA ALA A 69 5.39 0.27 -0.80
C ALA A 69 5.25 -0.59 0.46
N ILE A 70 4.06 -1.14 0.70
CA ILE A 70 3.82 -1.96 1.89
C ILE A 70 3.88 -3.45 1.62
N ALA A 71 4.03 -3.87 0.36
CA ALA A 71 3.99 -5.28 0.00
C ALA A 71 5.24 -6.00 0.50
N PRO A 72 5.08 -7.20 1.08
CA PRO A 72 6.24 -8.02 1.41
C PRO A 72 7.03 -8.36 0.15
N GLU A 73 8.32 -8.59 0.32
CA GLU A 73 9.20 -8.83 -0.80
C GLU A 73 8.75 -10.00 -1.68
N ARG A 74 8.16 -11.02 -1.06
CA ARG A 74 7.71 -12.20 -1.78
C ARG A 74 6.38 -12.02 -2.50
N LEU A 75 5.69 -10.91 -2.26
CA LEU A 75 4.40 -10.68 -2.87
C LEU A 75 4.56 -10.18 -4.30
N GLU A 76 3.76 -10.72 -5.20
CA GLU A 76 3.78 -10.30 -6.59
C GLU A 76 3.12 -8.92 -6.72
N VAL A 77 3.87 -7.97 -7.24
CA VAL A 77 3.37 -6.59 -7.39
C VAL A 77 3.20 -6.19 -8.85
N GLY A 78 3.33 -7.13 -9.76
CA GLY A 78 3.29 -6.82 -11.19
C GLY A 78 2.06 -6.07 -11.65
N ARG A 79 0.89 -6.44 -11.15
CA ARG A 79 -0.36 -5.75 -11.51
C ARG A 79 -0.35 -4.29 -11.11
N TRP A 80 0.13 -4.01 -9.93
CA TRP A 80 0.18 -2.64 -9.44
C TRP A 80 1.21 -1.83 -10.19
N ALA A 81 2.35 -2.46 -10.49
CA ALA A 81 3.38 -1.81 -11.28
C ALA A 81 2.86 -1.48 -12.69
N ASP A 82 2.11 -2.39 -13.30
CA ASP A 82 1.51 -2.14 -14.60
C ASP A 82 0.63 -0.90 -14.61
N GLN A 83 -0.12 -0.68 -13.56
CA GLN A 83 -0.96 0.51 -13.45
C GLN A 83 -0.14 1.80 -13.44
N LEU A 84 1.10 1.70 -13.05
CA LEU A 84 2.02 2.83 -13.00
C LEU A 84 2.89 2.92 -14.25
N GLY A 85 2.76 1.97 -15.16
CA GLY A 85 3.62 1.92 -16.33
C GLY A 85 5.04 1.50 -16.02
N LEU A 86 5.24 0.74 -14.95
CA LEU A 86 6.55 0.30 -14.48
C LEU A 86 6.62 -1.22 -14.46
N THR A 87 7.84 -1.74 -14.50
CA THR A 87 8.03 -3.16 -14.20
C THR A 87 7.99 -3.34 -12.68
N ALA A 88 7.77 -4.57 -12.24
CA ALA A 88 7.76 -4.86 -10.81
C ALA A 88 9.09 -4.47 -10.15
N ALA A 89 10.20 -4.74 -10.82
CA ALA A 89 11.52 -4.40 -10.30
C ALA A 89 11.71 -2.89 -10.16
N GLU A 90 11.27 -2.14 -11.16
CA GLU A 90 11.36 -0.68 -11.10
C GLU A 90 10.52 -0.12 -9.97
N ALA A 91 9.28 -0.61 -9.85
CA ALA A 91 8.37 -0.13 -8.82
C ALA A 91 8.91 -0.40 -7.42
N ARG A 92 9.43 -1.61 -7.20
CA ARG A 92 10.02 -1.93 -5.90
C ARG A 92 11.26 -1.11 -5.61
N GLY A 93 12.07 -0.87 -6.64
CA GLY A 93 13.26 -0.03 -6.47
C GLY A 93 12.92 1.38 -6.02
N PHE A 94 11.90 1.98 -6.62
CA PHE A 94 11.45 3.31 -6.21
C PHE A 94 10.90 3.28 -4.78
N ALA A 95 10.13 2.26 -4.45
CA ALA A 95 9.51 2.17 -3.12
C ALA A 95 10.52 1.91 -2.01
N GLU A 96 11.70 1.41 -2.35
CA GLU A 96 12.76 1.18 -1.37
C GLU A 96 13.57 2.43 -1.06
N LEU A 97 13.38 3.51 -1.82
CA LEU A 97 14.07 4.75 -1.55
C LEU A 97 13.58 5.33 -0.21
N PRO A 98 14.49 5.92 0.56
CA PRO A 98 14.08 6.51 1.83
C PRO A 98 13.14 7.69 1.61
N VAL A 99 12.24 7.89 2.57
CA VAL A 99 11.36 9.05 2.54
C VAL A 99 12.19 10.30 2.78
N VAL A 100 12.05 11.27 1.90
CA VAL A 100 12.71 12.55 2.05
C VAL A 100 11.80 13.45 2.85
N ALA A 101 12.26 13.85 4.00
CA ALA A 101 11.47 14.70 4.89
C ALA A 101 11.47 16.15 4.41
#